data_27074a838612e851a5f8af79929d5184
#
_entry.id   27074a838612e851a5f8af79929d5184
#
_cell.length_a   1.000
_cell.length_b   1.000
_cell.length_c   1.000
_cell.angle_alpha   90.00
_cell.angle_beta   90.00
_cell.angle_gamma   90.00
#
_symmetry.space_group_name_H-M   'P 1'
#
loop_
_entity.id
_entity.type
_entity.pdbx_description
1 polymer ?
#
loop_
_entity_poly.entity_id
_entity_poly.type
_entity_poly.pdbx_seq_one_letter_code
_entity_poly.pdbx_strand_id
1 'polypeptide(L)'
;MNLIEGFFARAKKTYQVSLKTFMKICEKDDPKGMISICKFPLTNIEDIKLGKNNIIIVLDGLEIPGNVGTILRACDGANIDAVFLCNRRARITHPKIIKGSMGAAFTKPIVEFSSVEECKAWLKKKNFRTYLTDTRATKTYFEDNYEGRVALIVGSERYGITKPWYEGDYEMIMIPMLGQCDSLNVAIATTIIAYEASLKQKGFMKGVKR
;
A
#
# COMPACT_ATOMS: atom_id res chain seq x y z
N MET A 1 11.72 32.17 -2.97
CA MET A 1 11.41 31.70 -1.63
C MET A 1 12.17 30.42 -1.38
N ASN A 2 13.05 30.40 -0.39
CA ASN A 2 13.85 29.21 -0.06
C ASN A 2 12.89 28.08 0.39
N LEU A 3 13.16 26.83 0.08
CA LEU A 3 12.34 25.67 0.43
C LEU A 3 12.03 25.62 1.93
N ILE A 4 13.00 25.99 2.77
CA ILE A 4 12.88 26.04 4.23
C ILE A 4 11.89 27.13 4.68
N GLU A 5 11.93 28.31 4.09
CA GLU A 5 10.97 29.40 4.38
C GLU A 5 9.54 29.01 4.08
N GLY A 6 9.33 28.22 2.99
CA GLY A 6 8.02 27.68 2.64
C GLY A 6 7.48 26.66 3.65
N PHE A 7 8.35 25.91 4.35
CA PHE A 7 7.93 25.02 5.45
C PHE A 7 7.52 25.83 6.69
N PHE A 8 8.29 26.82 7.08
CA PHE A 8 7.99 27.67 8.24
C PHE A 8 6.69 28.45 8.06
N ALA A 9 6.43 28.98 6.86
CA ALA A 9 5.20 29.72 6.57
C ALA A 9 3.92 28.87 6.71
N ARG A 10 4.02 27.53 6.53
CA ARG A 10 2.89 26.60 6.67
C ARG A 10 2.78 25.96 8.05
N ALA A 11 3.79 26.11 8.90
CA ALA A 11 3.79 25.54 10.25
C ALA A 11 2.87 26.35 11.17
N LYS A 12 2.04 25.66 11.97
CA LYS A 12 1.23 26.34 13.01
C LYS A 12 2.08 26.94 14.11
N LYS A 13 3.19 26.29 14.46
CA LYS A 13 4.18 26.74 15.44
C LYS A 13 5.56 26.25 15.02
N THR A 14 6.56 27.09 15.23
CA THR A 14 7.97 26.79 14.97
C THR A 14 8.75 27.03 16.25
N TYR A 15 9.66 26.10 16.56
CA TYR A 15 10.53 26.16 17.73
C TYR A 15 11.97 26.02 17.30
N GLN A 16 12.84 26.89 17.77
CA GLN A 16 14.26 26.72 17.71
C GLN A 16 14.73 26.03 19.01
N VAL A 17 15.48 24.95 18.88
CA VAL A 17 15.97 24.18 20.01
C VAL A 17 17.49 24.01 19.93
N SER A 18 18.15 23.77 21.08
CA SER A 18 19.58 23.46 21.11
C SER A 18 19.87 22.13 20.41
N LEU A 19 21.10 21.96 19.91
CA LEU A 19 21.54 20.68 19.31
C LEU A 19 21.34 19.50 20.30
N LYS A 20 21.65 19.73 21.58
CA LYS A 20 21.46 18.72 22.64
C LYS A 20 19.99 18.28 22.77
N THR A 21 19.05 19.20 22.69
CA THR A 21 17.62 18.90 22.72
C THR A 21 17.19 18.22 21.43
N PHE A 22 17.65 18.71 20.29
CA PHE A 22 17.36 18.13 18.99
C PHE A 22 17.77 16.65 18.88
N MET A 23 18.98 16.34 19.32
CA MET A 23 19.50 14.95 19.35
C MET A 23 18.68 14.00 20.24
N LYS A 24 18.08 14.51 21.33
CA LYS A 24 17.24 13.71 22.22
C LYS A 24 15.89 13.31 21.60
N ILE A 25 15.35 14.13 20.70
CA ILE A 25 14.03 13.91 20.08
C ILE A 25 14.14 13.31 18.67
N CYS A 26 15.35 13.24 18.12
CA CYS A 26 15.60 12.68 16.81
C CYS A 26 16.04 11.22 16.89
N GLU A 27 15.39 10.34 16.14
CA GLU A 27 15.77 8.92 16.07
C GLU A 27 16.93 8.64 15.11
N LYS A 28 17.44 9.65 14.40
CA LYS A 28 18.57 9.51 13.47
C LYS A 28 19.89 9.79 14.17
N ASP A 29 20.91 9.01 13.85
CA ASP A 29 22.28 9.23 14.32
C ASP A 29 22.89 10.51 13.75
N ASP A 30 22.53 10.90 12.52
CA ASP A 30 22.94 12.16 11.85
C ASP A 30 21.72 12.95 11.36
N PRO A 31 21.06 13.72 12.25
CA PRO A 31 19.89 14.50 11.90
C PRO A 31 20.24 15.75 11.11
N LYS A 32 19.44 16.07 10.07
CA LYS A 32 19.65 17.20 9.17
C LYS A 32 19.12 18.55 9.69
N GLY A 33 18.92 18.68 11.00
CA GLY A 33 18.61 19.95 11.64
C GLY A 33 17.12 20.37 11.62
N MET A 34 16.21 19.56 11.11
CA MET A 34 14.77 19.87 11.10
C MET A 34 13.92 18.63 11.41
N ILE A 35 12.90 18.83 12.26
CA ILE A 35 11.87 17.83 12.56
C ILE A 35 10.49 18.49 12.37
N SER A 36 9.57 17.76 11.74
CA SER A 36 8.17 18.17 11.62
C SER A 36 7.28 17.21 12.39
N ILE A 37 6.35 17.77 13.17
CA ILE A 37 5.27 17.03 13.84
C ILE A 37 3.96 17.40 13.14
N CYS A 38 3.30 16.41 12.55
CA CYS A 38 2.07 16.63 11.80
C CYS A 38 1.05 15.51 12.02
N LYS A 39 -0.21 15.78 11.68
CA LYS A 39 -1.21 14.71 11.57
C LYS A 39 -0.90 13.88 10.33
N PHE A 40 -1.05 12.56 10.46
CA PHE A 40 -0.90 11.67 9.30
C PHE A 40 -2.09 11.88 8.35
N PRO A 41 -1.85 12.05 7.03
CA PRO A 41 -2.89 12.36 6.06
C PRO A 41 -3.62 11.10 5.58
N LEU A 42 -4.47 10.49 6.43
CA LEU A 42 -5.40 9.47 5.94
C LEU A 42 -6.40 10.11 4.98
N THR A 43 -6.68 9.41 3.89
CA THR A 43 -7.62 9.82 2.87
C THR A 43 -9.03 9.41 3.26
N ASN A 44 -10.00 10.30 3.11
CA ASN A 44 -11.40 9.91 3.23
C ASN A 44 -11.77 9.04 2.02
N ILE A 45 -12.54 7.98 2.23
CA ILE A 45 -12.95 7.06 1.17
C ILE A 45 -13.71 7.76 0.04
N GLU A 46 -14.47 8.82 0.36
CA GLU A 46 -15.22 9.60 -0.62
C GLU A 46 -14.31 10.47 -1.51
N ASP A 47 -13.08 10.73 -1.09
CA ASP A 47 -12.09 11.52 -1.85
C ASP A 47 -11.32 10.66 -2.87
N ILE A 48 -11.54 9.35 -2.91
CA ILE A 48 -10.89 8.45 -3.87
C ILE A 48 -11.42 8.72 -5.27
N LYS A 49 -10.53 9.20 -6.13
CA LYS A 49 -10.87 9.48 -7.53
C LYS A 49 -10.85 8.18 -8.34
N LEU A 50 -12.00 7.83 -8.91
CA LEU A 50 -12.16 6.64 -9.73
C LEU A 50 -12.35 7.01 -11.20
N GLY A 51 -11.54 6.39 -12.06
CA GLY A 51 -11.67 6.40 -13.52
C GLY A 51 -12.32 5.11 -14.05
N LYS A 52 -12.13 4.86 -15.35
CA LYS A 52 -12.47 3.60 -15.98
C LYS A 52 -11.60 2.45 -15.45
N ASN A 53 -10.32 2.71 -15.32
CA ASN A 53 -9.30 1.79 -14.84
C ASN A 53 -8.73 2.30 -13.53
N ASN A 54 -8.70 1.46 -12.51
CA ASN A 54 -8.05 1.74 -11.22
C ASN A 54 -7.49 0.45 -10.61
N ILE A 55 -6.39 0.57 -9.91
CA ILE A 55 -5.82 -0.52 -9.12
C ILE A 55 -5.71 -0.09 -7.66
N ILE A 56 -6.29 -0.87 -6.78
CA ILE A 56 -6.20 -0.70 -5.32
C ILE A 56 -5.49 -1.92 -4.74
N ILE A 57 -4.52 -1.68 -3.85
CA ILE A 57 -3.94 -2.73 -3.01
C ILE A 57 -4.64 -2.71 -1.66
N VAL A 58 -5.16 -3.84 -1.22
CA VAL A 58 -5.76 -4.01 0.11
C VAL A 58 -4.81 -4.82 0.97
N LEU A 59 -4.36 -4.25 2.06
CA LEU A 59 -3.49 -4.90 3.05
C LEU A 59 -4.37 -5.44 4.19
N ASP A 60 -4.50 -6.77 4.25
CA ASP A 60 -5.32 -7.45 5.24
C ASP A 60 -4.45 -8.02 6.37
N GLY A 61 -4.44 -7.32 7.50
CA GLY A 61 -3.81 -7.78 8.73
C GLY A 61 -2.28 -7.84 8.72
N LEU A 62 -1.58 -7.06 7.89
CA LEU A 62 -0.12 -7.04 7.85
C LEU A 62 0.46 -6.58 9.19
N GLU A 63 1.43 -7.36 9.72
CA GLU A 63 1.99 -7.17 11.05
C GLU A 63 3.34 -6.45 11.03
N ILE A 64 4.16 -6.66 9.99
CA ILE A 64 5.54 -6.15 9.93
C ILE A 64 5.56 -4.75 9.32
N PRO A 65 5.89 -3.68 10.13
CA PRO A 65 5.85 -2.30 9.63
C PRO A 65 6.79 -2.05 8.44
N GLY A 66 7.93 -2.73 8.38
CA GLY A 66 8.87 -2.62 7.27
C GLY A 66 8.26 -3.07 5.93
N ASN A 67 7.48 -4.14 5.94
CA ASN A 67 6.79 -4.64 4.74
C ASN A 67 5.72 -3.64 4.28
N VAL A 68 4.94 -3.08 5.20
CA VAL A 68 3.94 -2.05 4.86
C VAL A 68 4.63 -0.84 4.21
N GLY A 69 5.74 -0.35 4.77
CA GLY A 69 6.50 0.76 4.18
C GLY A 69 7.02 0.44 2.78
N THR A 70 7.57 -0.76 2.59
CA THR A 70 8.07 -1.23 1.28
C THR A 70 6.94 -1.32 0.25
N ILE A 71 5.76 -1.84 0.66
CA ILE A 71 4.59 -1.92 -0.21
C ILE A 71 4.12 -0.52 -0.63
N LEU A 72 4.03 0.43 0.30
CA LEU A 72 3.65 1.80 -0.03
C LEU A 72 4.58 2.43 -1.07
N ARG A 73 5.89 2.21 -0.91
CA ARG A 73 6.89 2.65 -1.89
C ARG A 73 6.70 1.98 -3.26
N ALA A 74 6.45 0.68 -3.27
CA ALA A 74 6.18 -0.07 -4.50
C ALA A 74 4.88 0.41 -5.17
N CYS A 75 3.82 0.67 -4.41
CA CYS A 75 2.57 1.23 -4.90
C CYS A 75 2.76 2.61 -5.54
N ASP A 76 3.66 3.43 -4.98
CA ASP A 76 4.00 4.71 -5.59
C ASP A 76 4.73 4.51 -6.92
N GLY A 77 5.77 3.67 -6.95
CA GLY A 77 6.53 3.36 -8.17
C GLY A 77 5.70 2.72 -9.27
N ALA A 78 4.78 1.80 -8.92
CA ALA A 78 3.84 1.18 -9.84
C ALA A 78 2.65 2.09 -10.21
N ASN A 79 2.56 3.29 -9.63
CA ASN A 79 1.44 4.21 -9.79
C ASN A 79 0.08 3.55 -9.50
N ILE A 80 -0.01 2.84 -8.38
CA ILE A 80 -1.25 2.30 -7.83
C ILE A 80 -2.11 3.47 -7.32
N ASP A 81 -3.43 3.39 -7.49
CA ASP A 81 -4.33 4.52 -7.21
C ASP A 81 -4.55 4.75 -5.70
N ALA A 82 -4.69 3.69 -4.92
CA ALA A 82 -4.86 3.78 -3.47
C ALA A 82 -4.40 2.51 -2.75
N VAL A 83 -4.13 2.63 -1.45
CA VAL A 83 -3.86 1.51 -0.54
C VAL A 83 -4.92 1.50 0.55
N PHE A 84 -5.61 0.38 0.70
CA PHE A 84 -6.62 0.17 1.72
C PHE A 84 -6.06 -0.70 2.84
N LEU A 85 -6.40 -0.39 4.07
CA LEU A 85 -5.98 -1.11 5.26
C LEU A 85 -7.19 -1.77 5.90
N CYS A 86 -7.20 -3.09 5.96
CA CYS A 86 -8.17 -3.89 6.70
C CYS A 86 -7.46 -4.64 7.82
N ASN A 87 -8.14 -4.86 8.94
CA ASN A 87 -7.58 -5.60 10.08
C ASN A 87 -6.19 -5.09 10.51
N ARG A 88 -5.98 -3.78 10.45
CA ARG A 88 -4.65 -3.16 10.65
C ARG A 88 -3.99 -3.60 11.97
N ARG A 89 -2.80 -4.20 11.87
CA ARG A 89 -1.96 -4.61 13.01
C ARG A 89 -0.84 -3.59 13.27
N ALA A 90 -0.17 -3.11 12.22
CA ALA A 90 0.86 -2.09 12.33
C ALA A 90 0.25 -0.69 12.27
N ARG A 91 0.62 0.22 13.17
CA ARG A 91 0.21 1.63 13.10
C ARG A 91 0.84 2.27 11.88
N ILE A 92 0.05 2.90 11.02
CA ILE A 92 0.54 3.55 9.79
C ILE A 92 1.59 4.64 10.06
N THR A 93 1.55 5.24 11.25
CA THR A 93 2.51 6.24 11.71
C THR A 93 3.81 5.64 12.28
N HIS A 94 3.98 4.30 12.25
CA HIS A 94 5.16 3.64 12.78
C HIS A 94 6.43 4.12 12.04
N PRO A 95 7.55 4.47 12.72
CA PRO A 95 8.78 5.01 12.10
C PRO A 95 9.33 4.16 10.97
N LYS A 96 9.28 2.83 11.09
CA LYS A 96 9.72 1.91 10.03
C LYS A 96 8.85 1.99 8.78
N ILE A 97 7.54 2.30 8.89
CA ILE A 97 6.65 2.52 7.73
C ILE A 97 7.05 3.83 7.06
N ILE A 98 7.16 4.90 7.83
CA ILE A 98 7.53 6.23 7.30
C ILE A 98 8.89 6.16 6.57
N LYS A 99 9.90 5.56 7.22
CA LYS A 99 11.24 5.41 6.64
C LYS A 99 11.21 4.50 5.39
N GLY A 100 10.57 3.34 5.48
CA GLY A 100 10.52 2.35 4.39
C GLY A 100 9.74 2.83 3.17
N SER A 101 8.73 3.68 3.36
CA SER A 101 7.91 4.22 2.27
C SER A 101 8.62 5.30 1.44
N MET A 102 9.75 5.84 1.92
CA MET A 102 10.49 6.93 1.25
C MET A 102 9.62 8.13 0.87
N GLY A 103 8.62 8.44 1.71
CA GLY A 103 7.68 9.55 1.50
C GLY A 103 6.34 9.14 0.87
N ALA A 104 6.22 7.97 0.25
CA ALA A 104 4.99 7.49 -0.36
C ALA A 104 3.80 7.42 0.62
N ALA A 105 4.06 7.20 1.91
CA ALA A 105 3.05 7.23 2.97
C ALA A 105 2.32 8.58 3.10
N PHE A 106 2.90 9.67 2.59
CA PHE A 106 2.30 11.01 2.64
C PHE A 106 1.69 11.45 1.31
N THR A 107 1.95 10.75 0.23
CA THR A 107 1.53 11.11 -1.13
C THR A 107 0.49 10.15 -1.71
N LYS A 108 0.53 8.88 -1.30
CA LYS A 108 -0.45 7.87 -1.73
C LYS A 108 -1.75 8.01 -0.95
N PRO A 109 -2.92 7.94 -1.61
CA PRO A 109 -4.19 7.80 -0.92
C PRO A 109 -4.20 6.53 -0.06
N ILE A 110 -4.37 6.69 1.25
CA ILE A 110 -4.44 5.58 2.20
C ILE A 110 -5.76 5.68 2.95
N VAL A 111 -6.58 4.64 2.86
CA VAL A 111 -7.87 4.52 3.54
C VAL A 111 -7.81 3.38 4.55
N GLU A 112 -8.27 3.61 5.76
CA GLU A 112 -8.42 2.57 6.79
C GLU A 112 -9.91 2.22 6.95
N PHE A 113 -10.22 0.93 6.86
CA PHE A 113 -11.58 0.40 7.05
C PHE A 113 -11.73 -0.19 8.45
N SER A 114 -12.93 -0.03 9.01
CA SER A 114 -13.28 -0.58 10.32
C SER A 114 -13.44 -2.11 10.28
N SER A 115 -13.84 -2.66 9.12
CA SER A 115 -13.98 -4.09 8.90
C SER A 115 -13.71 -4.48 7.44
N VAL A 116 -13.51 -5.77 7.21
CA VAL A 116 -13.38 -6.36 5.86
C VAL A 116 -14.69 -6.21 5.11
N GLU A 117 -15.83 -6.39 5.77
CA GLU A 117 -17.17 -6.31 5.19
C GLU A 117 -17.45 -4.91 4.63
N GLU A 118 -17.05 -3.86 5.35
CA GLU A 118 -17.17 -2.47 4.89
C GLU A 118 -16.34 -2.24 3.63
N CYS A 119 -15.10 -2.71 3.60
CA CYS A 119 -14.23 -2.63 2.43
C CYS A 119 -14.82 -3.38 1.23
N LYS A 120 -15.26 -4.63 1.43
CA LYS A 120 -15.91 -5.45 0.38
C LYS A 120 -17.16 -4.78 -0.18
N ALA A 121 -18.00 -4.25 0.70
CA ALA A 121 -19.22 -3.55 0.28
C ALA A 121 -18.91 -2.34 -0.61
N TRP A 122 -17.88 -1.56 -0.23
CA TRP A 122 -17.42 -0.43 -1.04
C TRP A 122 -16.84 -0.88 -2.38
N LEU A 123 -15.97 -1.89 -2.41
CA LEU A 123 -15.39 -2.43 -3.64
C LEU A 123 -16.48 -2.93 -4.59
N LYS A 124 -17.45 -3.68 -4.08
CA LYS A 124 -18.60 -4.16 -4.85
C LYS A 124 -19.44 -3.01 -5.40
N LYS A 125 -19.79 -2.01 -4.56
CA LYS A 125 -20.54 -0.81 -4.96
C LYS A 125 -19.84 -0.02 -6.07
N LYS A 126 -18.51 -0.04 -6.09
CA LYS A 126 -17.69 0.67 -7.09
C LYS A 126 -17.26 -0.22 -8.26
N ASN A 127 -17.81 -1.43 -8.38
CA ASN A 127 -17.54 -2.40 -9.44
C ASN A 127 -16.05 -2.80 -9.57
N PHE A 128 -15.38 -3.06 -8.46
CA PHE A 128 -14.04 -3.62 -8.46
C PHE A 128 -14.09 -5.15 -8.61
N ARG A 129 -13.27 -5.69 -9.51
CA ARG A 129 -12.92 -7.12 -9.51
C ARG A 129 -11.92 -7.37 -8.38
N THR A 130 -12.18 -8.37 -7.55
CA THR A 130 -11.36 -8.68 -6.38
C THR A 130 -10.47 -9.88 -6.66
N TYR A 131 -9.16 -9.72 -6.47
CA TYR A 131 -8.16 -10.77 -6.60
C TYR A 131 -7.53 -11.05 -5.25
N LEU A 132 -7.61 -12.29 -4.80
CA LEU A 132 -6.92 -12.76 -3.60
C LEU A 132 -5.54 -13.31 -4.00
N THR A 133 -4.47 -12.76 -3.43
CA THR A 133 -3.11 -13.27 -3.66
C THR A 133 -2.85 -14.43 -2.70
N ASP A 134 -2.98 -15.64 -3.20
CA ASP A 134 -2.94 -16.86 -2.38
C ASP A 134 -2.11 -17.94 -3.07
N THR A 135 -1.19 -18.56 -2.34
CA THR A 135 -0.34 -19.65 -2.87
C THR A 135 -1.12 -20.90 -3.28
N ARG A 136 -2.37 -21.03 -2.83
CA ARG A 136 -3.28 -22.12 -3.22
C ARG A 136 -4.01 -21.87 -4.55
N ALA A 137 -3.83 -20.72 -5.16
CA ALA A 137 -4.43 -20.43 -6.46
C ALA A 137 -3.87 -21.33 -7.54
N THR A 138 -4.67 -21.55 -8.58
CA THR A 138 -4.25 -22.27 -9.81
C THR A 138 -3.93 -21.30 -10.95
N LYS A 139 -4.49 -20.09 -10.91
CA LYS A 139 -4.26 -19.03 -11.88
C LYS A 139 -3.02 -18.23 -11.50
N THR A 140 -2.11 -18.03 -12.44
CA THR A 140 -0.94 -17.20 -12.19
C THR A 140 -1.25 -15.71 -12.33
N TYR A 141 -0.50 -14.87 -11.62
CA TYR A 141 -0.69 -13.42 -11.62
C TYR A 141 -0.55 -12.76 -13.00
N PHE A 142 0.18 -13.37 -13.93
CA PHE A 142 0.41 -12.84 -15.27
C PHE A 142 -0.63 -13.29 -16.32
N GLU A 143 -1.62 -14.11 -15.95
CA GLU A 143 -2.64 -14.59 -16.89
C GLU A 143 -3.79 -13.60 -17.10
N ASP A 144 -3.96 -12.61 -16.22
CA ASP A 144 -5.01 -11.60 -16.35
C ASP A 144 -4.48 -10.31 -16.98
N ASN A 145 -5.37 -9.54 -17.62
CA ASN A 145 -5.06 -8.23 -18.20
C ASN A 145 -5.29 -7.08 -17.22
N TYR A 146 -5.92 -7.34 -16.08
CA TYR A 146 -6.28 -6.38 -15.03
C TYR A 146 -7.06 -5.16 -15.53
N GLU A 147 -7.85 -5.30 -16.60
CA GLU A 147 -8.67 -4.23 -17.14
C GLU A 147 -9.78 -3.80 -16.16
N GLY A 148 -10.17 -2.54 -16.23
CA GLY A 148 -11.21 -1.97 -15.38
C GLY A 148 -10.72 -1.67 -13.98
N ARG A 149 -11.61 -1.79 -12.99
CA ARG A 149 -11.29 -1.54 -11.58
C ARG A 149 -10.92 -2.84 -10.89
N VAL A 150 -9.73 -2.87 -10.31
CA VAL A 150 -9.12 -4.07 -9.73
C VAL A 150 -8.69 -3.81 -8.29
N ALA A 151 -9.04 -4.70 -7.39
CA ALA A 151 -8.57 -4.74 -6.01
C ALA A 151 -7.72 -6.00 -5.79
N LEU A 152 -6.46 -5.82 -5.43
CA LEU A 152 -5.51 -6.89 -5.12
C LEU A 152 -5.41 -7.01 -3.60
N ILE A 153 -5.91 -8.11 -3.05
CA ILE A 153 -5.94 -8.37 -1.61
C ILE A 153 -4.69 -9.15 -1.22
N VAL A 154 -3.97 -8.61 -0.25
CA VAL A 154 -2.71 -9.17 0.24
C VAL A 154 -2.84 -9.46 1.73
N GLY A 155 -2.63 -10.69 2.12
CA GLY A 155 -2.73 -11.15 3.50
C GLY A 155 -1.45 -11.01 4.30
N SER A 156 -1.55 -11.25 5.62
CA SER A 156 -0.39 -11.26 6.51
C SER A 156 0.56 -12.41 6.22
N GLU A 157 1.82 -12.25 6.60
CA GLU A 157 2.89 -13.22 6.36
C GLU A 157 2.64 -14.54 7.10
N ARG A 158 1.99 -14.48 8.25
CA ARG A 158 1.76 -15.65 9.11
C ARG A 158 0.43 -16.33 8.87
N TYR A 159 -0.62 -15.56 8.63
CA TYR A 159 -2.00 -16.08 8.60
C TYR A 159 -2.65 -16.00 7.23
N GLY A 160 -1.99 -15.36 6.26
CA GLY A 160 -2.57 -15.13 4.93
C GLY A 160 -3.73 -14.12 4.96
N ILE A 161 -4.61 -14.24 3.99
CA ILE A 161 -5.83 -13.44 3.86
C ILE A 161 -6.90 -13.99 4.82
N THR A 162 -7.65 -13.11 5.48
CA THR A 162 -8.67 -13.51 6.45
C THR A 162 -9.92 -14.10 5.78
N LYS A 163 -10.61 -14.99 6.50
CA LYS A 163 -11.76 -15.77 5.98
C LYS A 163 -12.84 -14.95 5.28
N PRO A 164 -13.25 -13.76 5.77
CA PRO A 164 -14.31 -12.99 5.12
C PRO A 164 -14.04 -12.61 3.66
N TRP A 165 -12.76 -12.57 3.24
CA TRP A 165 -12.40 -12.31 1.83
C TRP A 165 -12.75 -13.46 0.90
N TYR A 166 -12.82 -14.71 1.39
CA TYR A 166 -13.16 -15.90 0.62
C TYR A 166 -14.67 -16.11 0.46
N GLU A 167 -15.47 -15.11 0.85
CA GLU A 167 -16.94 -15.13 0.68
C GLU A 167 -17.33 -14.20 -0.48
N GLY A 168 -18.18 -14.67 -1.39
CA GLY A 168 -18.70 -13.91 -2.54
C GLY A 168 -17.80 -14.00 -3.79
N ASP A 169 -17.83 -12.96 -4.61
CA ASP A 169 -17.16 -12.95 -5.91
C ASP A 169 -15.69 -12.51 -5.78
N TYR A 170 -14.79 -13.42 -6.09
CA TYR A 170 -13.35 -13.16 -6.14
C TYR A 170 -12.66 -14.12 -7.12
N GLU A 171 -11.48 -13.73 -7.56
CA GLU A 171 -10.53 -14.61 -8.24
C GLU A 171 -9.31 -14.83 -7.33
N MET A 172 -8.65 -15.97 -7.47
CA MET A 172 -7.39 -16.23 -6.77
C MET A 172 -6.25 -16.23 -7.78
N ILE A 173 -5.15 -15.55 -7.41
CA ILE A 173 -3.93 -15.49 -8.23
C ILE A 173 -2.70 -15.81 -7.38
N MET A 174 -1.69 -16.43 -8.01
CA MET A 174 -0.44 -16.77 -7.35
C MET A 174 0.77 -16.35 -8.17
N ILE A 175 1.89 -16.19 -7.49
CA ILE A 175 3.22 -16.17 -8.12
C ILE A 175 3.74 -17.61 -8.11
N PRO A 176 4.05 -18.23 -9.28
CA PRO A 176 4.55 -19.58 -9.31
C PRO A 176 5.94 -19.66 -8.67
N MET A 177 6.10 -20.54 -7.70
CA MET A 177 7.37 -20.82 -7.06
C MET A 177 8.09 -21.94 -7.81
N LEU A 178 9.22 -21.63 -8.43
CA LEU A 178 9.97 -22.58 -9.28
C LEU A 178 11.16 -23.24 -8.55
N GLY A 179 11.39 -22.87 -7.30
CA GLY A 179 12.44 -23.38 -6.43
C GLY A 179 11.90 -24.19 -5.26
N GLN A 180 12.64 -24.21 -4.15
CA GLN A 180 12.28 -24.96 -2.94
C GLN A 180 11.47 -24.16 -1.93
N CYS A 181 11.43 -22.82 -2.04
CA CYS A 181 10.66 -21.99 -1.13
C CYS A 181 9.18 -22.03 -1.48
N ASP A 182 8.31 -22.04 -0.45
CA ASP A 182 6.85 -22.11 -0.60
C ASP A 182 6.22 -20.76 -0.93
N SER A 183 6.90 -19.65 -0.60
CA SER A 183 6.37 -18.30 -0.77
C SER A 183 7.48 -17.25 -0.84
N LEU A 184 7.12 -16.04 -1.26
CA LEU A 184 7.94 -14.83 -1.19
C LEU A 184 7.57 -13.98 0.02
N ASN A 185 8.50 -13.11 0.45
CA ASN A 185 8.16 -12.02 1.34
C ASN A 185 6.98 -11.22 0.77
N VAL A 186 6.01 -10.87 1.62
CA VAL A 186 4.75 -10.23 1.20
C VAL A 186 4.96 -8.93 0.44
N ALA A 187 5.96 -8.12 0.82
CA ALA A 187 6.23 -6.87 0.12
C ALA A 187 6.81 -7.11 -1.28
N ILE A 188 7.62 -8.15 -1.44
CA ILE A 188 8.16 -8.56 -2.74
C ILE A 188 7.03 -9.10 -3.62
N ALA A 189 6.22 -10.02 -3.11
CA ALA A 189 5.07 -10.57 -3.84
C ALA A 189 4.11 -9.47 -4.30
N THR A 190 3.76 -8.55 -3.39
CA THR A 190 2.90 -7.41 -3.70
C THR A 190 3.52 -6.52 -4.78
N THR A 191 4.84 -6.27 -4.71
CA THR A 191 5.54 -5.46 -5.71
C THR A 191 5.45 -6.09 -7.10
N ILE A 192 5.72 -7.38 -7.22
CA ILE A 192 5.66 -8.11 -8.50
C ILE A 192 4.26 -7.99 -9.11
N ILE A 193 3.22 -8.32 -8.34
CA ILE A 193 1.83 -8.31 -8.83
C ILE A 193 1.36 -6.89 -9.14
N ALA A 194 1.72 -5.91 -8.32
CA ALA A 194 1.33 -4.51 -8.52
C ALA A 194 1.93 -3.93 -9.81
N TYR A 195 3.21 -4.21 -10.09
CA TYR A 195 3.86 -3.78 -11.34
C TYR A 195 3.27 -4.46 -12.55
N GLU A 196 3.07 -5.79 -12.51
CA GLU A 196 2.44 -6.53 -13.59
C GLU A 196 1.05 -5.97 -13.93
N ALA A 197 0.20 -5.83 -12.91
CA ALA A 197 -1.16 -5.32 -13.07
C ALA A 197 -1.14 -3.88 -13.64
N SER A 198 -0.28 -3.01 -13.12
CA SER A 198 -0.18 -1.63 -13.56
C SER A 198 0.35 -1.52 -14.99
N LEU A 199 1.41 -2.23 -15.34
CA LEU A 199 2.02 -2.16 -16.67
C LEU A 199 1.06 -2.70 -17.73
N LYS A 200 0.32 -3.79 -17.44
CA LYS A 200 -0.71 -4.30 -18.34
C LYS A 200 -1.87 -3.34 -18.49
N GLN A 201 -2.42 -2.84 -17.39
CA GLN A 201 -3.55 -1.92 -17.43
C GLN A 201 -3.24 -0.62 -18.18
N LYS A 202 -1.98 -0.16 -18.14
CA LYS A 202 -1.50 1.05 -18.83
C LYS A 202 -0.97 0.78 -20.24
N GLY A 203 -1.00 -0.46 -20.72
CA GLY A 203 -0.58 -0.83 -22.05
C GLY A 203 0.94 -0.88 -22.29
N PHE A 204 1.76 -0.84 -21.24
CA PHE A 204 3.21 -1.03 -21.36
C PHE A 204 3.59 -2.49 -21.61
N MET A 205 2.76 -3.43 -21.21
CA MET A 205 2.91 -4.85 -21.49
C MET A 205 1.69 -5.32 -22.29
N LYS A 206 1.92 -5.94 -23.44
CA LYS A 206 0.84 -6.62 -24.17
C LYS A 206 0.49 -7.89 -23.41
N GLY A 207 -0.78 -8.07 -23.07
CA GLY A 207 -1.25 -9.31 -22.49
C GLY A 207 -0.92 -10.50 -23.40
N VAL A 208 -0.67 -11.66 -22.82
CA VAL A 208 -0.50 -12.91 -23.57
C VAL A 208 -1.81 -13.14 -24.34
N LYS A 209 -1.76 -12.98 -25.65
CA LYS A 209 -2.86 -13.44 -26.51
C LYS A 209 -2.90 -14.96 -26.39
N ARG A 210 -3.97 -15.50 -25.83
CA ARG A 210 -4.29 -16.94 -25.92
C ARG A 210 -4.71 -17.27 -27.33
#